data_717383b32dcfc2873d0f98233ae2c780
#
_entry.id   717383b32dcfc2873d0f98233ae2c780
#
_cell.length_a   1.000
_cell.length_b   1.000
_cell.length_c   1.000
_cell.angle_alpha   90.00
_cell.angle_beta   90.00
_cell.angle_gamma   90.00
#
_symmetry.space_group_name_H-M   'P 1'
#
loop_
_entity.id
_entity.type
_entity.pdbx_description
1 polymer ?
#
loop_
_entity_poly.entity_id
_entity_poly.type
_entity_poly.pdbx_seq_one_letter_code
_entity_poly.pdbx_strand_id
1 'polypeptide(L)'
;TLLRGFTTIRDAGGPVFGLKRAIDEGILSGPRIYPSGSLISQTGGHGDFRAVYDEPRPFDCCGLTHTEKMGAAIIADGIDAVTVAARNNLRLGASQIKLMTGGGVASLYDRLEDTQFFEEEIHAAVKAAEDAGTYVMVHVYVPRAIQRAIHAGVKSIEHGHLIDEPTMQLIAEKEIWLSMQPFTLGDNQFPTKEQQEKHALVVQGTDQTYQLAKKYN
;
A
#
# COMPACT_ATOMS: atom_id res chain seq x y z
N THR A 1 10.21 2.30 -17.60
CA THR A 1 9.30 1.13 -17.54
C THR A 1 9.16 0.49 -18.90
N LEU A 2 8.59 1.18 -19.92
CA LEU A 2 8.35 0.62 -21.27
C LEU A 2 9.63 0.07 -21.94
N LEU A 3 10.72 0.84 -21.92
CA LEU A 3 12.03 0.42 -22.50
C LEU A 3 12.66 -0.80 -21.79
N ARG A 4 12.13 -1.21 -20.65
CA ARG A 4 12.52 -2.44 -19.93
C ARG A 4 11.56 -3.60 -20.18
N GLY A 5 10.64 -3.46 -21.16
CA GLY A 5 9.71 -4.51 -21.57
C GLY A 5 8.37 -4.54 -20.84
N PHE A 6 8.13 -3.64 -19.87
CA PHE A 6 6.85 -3.58 -19.15
C PHE A 6 5.83 -2.75 -19.95
N THR A 7 4.91 -3.42 -20.62
CA THR A 7 3.86 -2.78 -21.45
C THR A 7 2.59 -2.47 -20.68
N THR A 8 2.42 -3.06 -19.49
CA THR A 8 1.30 -2.82 -18.58
C THR A 8 1.81 -2.80 -17.14
N ILE A 9 1.32 -1.86 -16.34
CA ILE A 9 1.67 -1.73 -14.94
C ILE A 9 0.42 -1.50 -14.09
N ARG A 10 0.42 -2.10 -12.90
CA ARG A 10 -0.48 -1.77 -11.82
C ARG A 10 0.26 -0.80 -10.89
N ASP A 11 -0.23 0.42 -10.82
CA ASP A 11 0.35 1.43 -9.94
C ASP A 11 -0.18 1.26 -8.50
N ALA A 12 0.73 1.29 -7.54
CA ALA A 12 0.43 1.03 -6.14
C ALA A 12 0.39 2.30 -5.26
N GLY A 13 0.26 3.46 -5.87
CA GLY A 13 0.09 4.73 -5.15
C GLY A 13 0.78 5.90 -5.82
N GLY A 14 0.08 7.02 -5.91
CA GLY A 14 0.63 8.26 -6.38
C GLY A 14 -0.26 9.03 -7.38
N PRO A 15 0.14 10.25 -7.75
CA PRO A 15 -0.67 11.14 -8.59
C PRO A 15 -0.52 10.81 -10.09
N VAL A 16 -0.83 9.58 -10.52
CA VAL A 16 -0.56 9.11 -11.89
C VAL A 16 -1.72 9.24 -12.87
N PHE A 17 -2.88 9.75 -12.43
CA PHE A 17 -4.06 9.91 -13.31
C PHE A 17 -3.78 10.78 -14.54
N GLY A 18 -3.07 11.89 -14.37
CA GLY A 18 -2.68 12.77 -15.49
C GLY A 18 -1.71 12.08 -16.45
N LEU A 19 -0.74 11.33 -15.94
CA LEU A 19 0.19 10.55 -16.76
C LEU A 19 -0.55 9.45 -17.53
N LYS A 20 -1.45 8.71 -16.86
CA LYS A 20 -2.30 7.72 -17.53
C LYS A 20 -3.06 8.34 -18.68
N ARG A 21 -3.72 9.47 -18.45
CA ARG A 21 -4.48 10.17 -19.47
C ARG A 21 -3.61 10.58 -20.66
N ALA A 22 -2.45 11.15 -20.42
CA ALA A 22 -1.53 11.55 -21.48
C ALA A 22 -1.04 10.37 -22.33
N ILE A 23 -0.88 9.20 -21.73
CA ILE A 23 -0.52 7.96 -22.44
C ILE A 23 -1.71 7.42 -23.23
N ASP A 24 -2.89 7.36 -22.63
CA ASP A 24 -4.10 6.84 -23.26
C ASP A 24 -4.53 7.70 -24.47
N GLU A 25 -4.30 9.01 -24.42
CA GLU A 25 -4.53 9.97 -25.51
C GLU A 25 -3.40 9.99 -26.57
N GLY A 26 -2.33 9.20 -26.36
CA GLY A 26 -1.18 9.13 -27.28
C GLY A 26 -0.26 10.36 -27.27
N ILE A 27 -0.40 11.25 -26.27
CA ILE A 27 0.47 12.42 -26.09
C ILE A 27 1.87 11.99 -25.64
N LEU A 28 1.94 10.95 -24.81
CA LEU A 28 3.18 10.36 -24.32
C LEU A 28 3.23 8.86 -24.64
N SER A 29 4.42 8.37 -25.00
CA SER A 29 4.66 6.92 -25.09
C SER A 29 4.89 6.34 -23.71
N GLY A 30 4.13 5.32 -23.33
CA GLY A 30 4.23 4.68 -22.01
C GLY A 30 3.51 3.34 -21.95
N PRO A 31 3.62 2.61 -20.82
CA PRO A 31 2.86 1.40 -20.59
C PRO A 31 1.39 1.74 -20.29
N ARG A 32 0.50 0.78 -20.48
CA ARG A 32 -0.86 0.88 -19.93
C ARG A 32 -0.79 0.96 -18.41
N ILE A 33 -1.46 1.95 -17.81
CA ILE A 33 -1.43 2.17 -16.36
C ILE A 33 -2.81 1.84 -15.75
N TYR A 34 -2.80 0.99 -14.70
CA TYR A 34 -3.93 0.75 -13.81
C TYR A 34 -3.66 1.46 -12.48
N PRO A 35 -4.17 2.69 -12.28
CA PRO A 35 -3.82 3.52 -11.12
C PRO A 35 -4.62 3.16 -9.88
N SER A 36 -4.00 3.30 -8.69
CA SER A 36 -4.71 3.29 -7.40
C SER A 36 -5.05 4.70 -6.90
N GLY A 37 -4.41 5.71 -7.45
CA GLY A 37 -4.46 7.07 -6.92
C GLY A 37 -3.66 7.22 -5.63
N SER A 38 -4.05 8.19 -4.80
CA SER A 38 -3.38 8.44 -3.52
C SER A 38 -3.44 7.21 -2.64
N LEU A 39 -2.29 6.81 -2.07
CA LEU A 39 -2.31 5.79 -1.02
C LEU A 39 -3.06 6.30 0.21
N ILE A 40 -3.81 5.44 0.88
CA ILE A 40 -4.58 5.79 2.08
C ILE A 40 -3.85 5.26 3.30
N SER A 41 -3.56 6.15 4.27
CA SER A 41 -2.86 5.83 5.51
C SER A 41 -3.57 6.43 6.71
N GLN A 42 -3.46 5.79 7.85
CA GLN A 42 -3.88 6.40 9.11
C GLN A 42 -2.88 7.45 9.60
N THR A 43 -3.25 8.28 10.55
CA THR A 43 -2.33 9.17 11.29
C THR A 43 -1.18 8.35 11.90
N GLY A 44 0.07 8.79 11.67
CA GLY A 44 1.28 8.11 12.11
C GLY A 44 1.54 6.76 11.42
N GLY A 45 0.81 6.43 10.35
CA GLY A 45 1.02 5.23 9.57
C GLY A 45 2.09 5.37 8.49
N HIS A 46 2.36 4.28 7.77
CA HIS A 46 3.43 4.20 6.76
C HIS A 46 3.36 5.26 5.64
N GLY A 47 2.15 5.75 5.32
CA GLY A 47 1.94 6.81 4.33
C GLY A 47 1.80 8.21 4.93
N ASP A 48 1.98 8.38 6.23
CA ASP A 48 1.99 9.68 6.88
C ASP A 48 3.41 10.27 6.86
N PHE A 49 3.70 11.05 5.83
CA PHE A 49 5.02 11.61 5.59
C PHE A 49 5.27 12.95 6.28
N ARG A 50 4.44 13.33 7.26
CA ARG A 50 4.68 14.53 8.06
C ARG A 50 5.94 14.37 8.90
N ALA A 51 6.70 15.46 9.03
CA ALA A 51 7.82 15.46 9.95
C ALA A 51 7.33 15.59 11.41
N VAL A 52 8.15 15.19 12.38
CA VAL A 52 7.80 15.22 13.80
C VAL A 52 7.46 16.61 14.33
N TYR A 53 7.97 17.65 13.69
CA TYR A 53 7.75 19.05 14.01
C TYR A 53 6.64 19.70 13.17
N ASP A 54 6.01 18.96 12.25
CA ASP A 54 4.83 19.44 11.55
C ASP A 54 3.65 19.48 12.52
N GLU A 55 2.82 20.50 12.37
CA GLU A 55 1.67 20.67 13.26
C GLU A 55 0.73 19.46 13.17
N PRO A 56 0.20 19.00 14.32
CA PRO A 56 -0.86 18.01 14.32
C PRO A 56 -2.02 18.52 13.48
N ARG A 57 -2.65 17.63 12.73
CA ARG A 57 -3.87 17.97 12.00
C ARG A 57 -5.04 18.05 13.00
N PRO A 58 -5.42 19.26 13.46
CA PRO A 58 -6.60 19.38 14.30
C PRO A 58 -7.84 19.05 13.49
N PHE A 59 -8.83 18.43 14.11
CA PHE A 59 -10.12 18.19 13.51
C PHE A 59 -10.64 19.47 12.83
N ASP A 60 -10.79 19.47 11.51
CA ASP A 60 -11.41 20.47 10.65
C ASP A 60 -10.72 21.85 10.46
N CYS A 61 -9.54 22.14 10.99
CA CYS A 61 -9.06 23.53 10.91
C CYS A 61 -7.90 23.79 9.94
N CYS A 62 -7.20 22.81 9.48
CA CYS A 62 -5.99 23.03 8.68
C CYS A 62 -6.03 22.31 7.35
N GLY A 63 -5.55 22.98 6.31
CA GLY A 63 -5.56 22.45 4.95
C GLY A 63 -4.74 21.16 4.81
N LEU A 64 -4.88 20.53 3.66
CA LEU A 64 -4.15 19.32 3.30
C LEU A 64 -2.64 19.49 3.48
N THR A 65 -1.96 18.44 3.92
CA THR A 65 -0.49 18.36 3.95
C THR A 65 0.09 18.51 2.54
N HIS A 66 1.39 18.73 2.44
CA HIS A 66 2.05 18.82 1.13
C HIS A 66 1.84 17.55 0.30
N THR A 67 1.97 16.39 0.92
CA THR A 67 1.81 15.07 0.28
C THR A 67 0.38 14.83 -0.21
N GLU A 68 -0.61 15.27 0.57
CA GLU A 68 -2.02 15.22 0.17
C GLU A 68 -2.33 16.18 -0.98
N LYS A 69 -1.79 17.41 -0.95
CA LYS A 69 -1.93 18.38 -2.05
C LYS A 69 -1.35 17.88 -3.35
N MET A 70 -0.27 17.11 -3.29
CA MET A 70 0.34 16.47 -4.44
C MET A 70 -0.43 15.23 -4.92
N GLY A 71 -1.40 14.74 -4.16
CA GLY A 71 -2.14 13.52 -4.49
C GLY A 71 -1.34 12.23 -4.28
N ALA A 72 -0.27 12.26 -3.50
CA ALA A 72 0.54 11.07 -3.23
C ALA A 72 -0.05 10.22 -2.11
N ALA A 73 -0.57 10.83 -1.04
CA ALA A 73 -1.21 10.17 0.08
C ALA A 73 -2.49 10.87 0.50
N ILE A 74 -3.34 10.17 1.24
CA ILE A 74 -4.48 10.71 1.99
C ILE A 74 -4.39 10.15 3.40
N ILE A 75 -4.41 11.03 4.41
CA ILE A 75 -4.48 10.62 5.80
C ILE A 75 -5.94 10.56 6.22
N ALA A 76 -6.39 9.37 6.62
CA ALA A 76 -7.77 9.09 6.94
C ALA A 76 -7.87 8.19 8.17
N ASP A 77 -8.56 8.63 9.19
CA ASP A 77 -8.84 7.89 10.41
C ASP A 77 -10.36 7.74 10.58
N GLY A 78 -10.79 6.55 10.89
CA GLY A 78 -12.20 6.20 11.04
C GLY A 78 -12.88 5.80 9.72
N ILE A 79 -13.97 5.06 9.88
CA ILE A 79 -14.75 4.47 8.77
C ILE A 79 -15.15 5.52 7.72
N ASP A 80 -15.65 6.67 8.17
CA ASP A 80 -16.17 7.71 7.27
C ASP A 80 -15.04 8.32 6.43
N ALA A 81 -13.90 8.67 7.05
CA ALA A 81 -12.76 9.26 6.36
C ALA A 81 -12.14 8.29 5.35
N VAL A 82 -11.98 7.02 5.71
CA VAL A 82 -11.47 5.98 4.82
C VAL A 82 -12.43 5.75 3.64
N THR A 83 -13.74 5.74 3.89
CA THR A 83 -14.77 5.61 2.85
C THR A 83 -14.69 6.79 1.86
N VAL A 84 -14.57 8.03 2.37
CA VAL A 84 -14.44 9.23 1.53
C VAL A 84 -13.17 9.17 0.70
N ALA A 85 -12.04 8.78 1.30
CA ALA A 85 -10.75 8.65 0.60
C ALA A 85 -10.82 7.60 -0.54
N ALA A 86 -11.40 6.42 -0.27
CA ALA A 86 -11.59 5.38 -1.27
C ALA A 86 -12.47 5.84 -2.43
N ARG A 87 -13.63 6.44 -2.13
CA ARG A 87 -14.56 6.97 -3.13
C ARG A 87 -13.96 8.11 -3.96
N ASN A 88 -13.11 8.95 -3.38
CA ASN A 88 -12.42 9.99 -4.13
C ASN A 88 -11.43 9.41 -5.15
N ASN A 89 -10.65 8.40 -4.78
CA ASN A 89 -9.77 7.71 -5.71
C ASN A 89 -10.57 7.05 -6.84
N LEU A 90 -11.67 6.36 -6.52
CA LEU A 90 -12.57 5.74 -7.51
C LEU A 90 -13.17 6.79 -8.46
N ARG A 91 -13.63 7.93 -7.94
CA ARG A 91 -14.13 9.06 -8.74
C ARG A 91 -13.10 9.60 -9.73
N LEU A 92 -11.82 9.56 -9.37
CA LEU A 92 -10.71 9.98 -10.24
C LEU A 92 -10.32 8.92 -11.27
N GLY A 93 -10.89 7.71 -11.20
CA GLY A 93 -10.64 6.62 -12.14
C GLY A 93 -9.64 5.57 -11.64
N ALA A 94 -9.52 5.40 -10.32
CA ALA A 94 -8.72 4.32 -9.76
C ALA A 94 -9.24 2.94 -10.21
N SER A 95 -8.32 2.09 -10.60
CA SER A 95 -8.57 0.70 -11.00
C SER A 95 -8.61 -0.26 -9.80
N GLN A 96 -8.01 0.13 -8.70
CA GLN A 96 -7.99 -0.54 -7.39
C GLN A 96 -7.70 0.50 -6.31
N ILE A 97 -7.93 0.15 -5.04
CA ILE A 97 -7.63 1.01 -3.88
C ILE A 97 -6.37 0.50 -3.17
N LYS A 98 -5.51 1.42 -2.73
CA LYS A 98 -4.31 1.10 -1.93
C LYS A 98 -4.41 1.65 -0.52
N LEU A 99 -4.31 0.74 0.48
CA LEU A 99 -4.17 1.07 1.90
C LEU A 99 -2.78 0.70 2.43
N MET A 100 -2.33 1.42 3.46
CA MET A 100 -1.15 1.08 4.25
C MET A 100 -1.64 0.44 5.56
N THR A 101 -1.60 -0.90 5.67
CA THR A 101 -2.15 -1.63 6.83
C THR A 101 -1.09 -2.17 7.78
N GLY A 102 0.16 -1.90 7.50
CA GLY A 102 1.30 -2.24 8.35
C GLY A 102 2.41 -1.21 8.23
N GLY A 103 3.35 -1.29 9.15
CA GLY A 103 4.54 -0.45 9.14
C GLY A 103 5.47 -0.74 7.96
N GLY A 104 6.41 0.16 7.70
CA GLY A 104 7.28 0.08 6.54
C GLY A 104 8.73 0.46 6.79
N VAL A 105 9.56 0.16 5.78
CA VAL A 105 11.00 0.42 5.83
C VAL A 105 11.31 1.90 5.62
N ALA A 106 10.66 2.55 4.67
CA ALA A 106 10.98 3.91 4.25
C ALA A 106 10.48 4.99 5.21
N SER A 107 9.44 4.73 5.98
CA SER A 107 8.88 5.64 6.98
C SER A 107 9.74 5.70 8.25
N LEU A 108 9.69 6.85 8.94
CA LEU A 108 10.54 7.12 10.09
C LEU A 108 9.87 6.79 11.43
N TYR A 109 8.54 6.84 11.51
CA TYR A 109 7.83 6.89 12.78
C TYR A 109 6.97 5.66 13.08
N ASP A 110 6.87 4.72 12.15
CA ASP A 110 6.21 3.44 12.31
C ASP A 110 7.22 2.29 12.35
N ARG A 111 6.96 1.26 13.12
CA ARG A 111 7.77 0.05 13.20
C ARG A 111 7.24 -1.00 12.21
N LEU A 112 8.06 -1.94 11.76
CA LEU A 112 7.62 -3.03 10.88
C LEU A 112 6.47 -3.87 11.48
N GLU A 113 6.47 -4.02 12.81
CA GLU A 113 5.49 -4.81 13.55
C GLU A 113 4.14 -4.11 13.72
N ASP A 114 4.06 -2.81 13.43
CA ASP A 114 2.85 -2.05 13.63
C ASP A 114 1.73 -2.57 12.71
N THR A 115 0.56 -2.76 13.31
CA THR A 115 -0.66 -3.09 12.60
C THR A 115 -1.50 -1.83 12.52
N GLN A 116 -1.69 -1.34 11.30
CA GLN A 116 -2.34 -0.07 11.02
C GLN A 116 -3.78 -0.29 10.57
N PHE A 117 -4.65 0.67 10.85
CA PHE A 117 -6.09 0.60 10.71
C PHE A 117 -6.75 -0.49 11.57
N PHE A 118 -7.93 -0.22 12.05
CA PHE A 118 -8.83 -1.25 12.58
C PHE A 118 -9.42 -2.06 11.43
N GLU A 119 -9.92 -3.25 11.72
CA GLU A 119 -10.51 -4.13 10.71
C GLU A 119 -11.70 -3.47 10.01
N GLU A 120 -12.52 -2.76 10.77
CA GLU A 120 -13.70 -2.04 10.28
C GLU A 120 -13.35 -0.90 9.30
N GLU A 121 -12.22 -0.24 9.51
CA GLU A 121 -11.71 0.81 8.60
C GLU A 121 -11.25 0.21 7.27
N ILE A 122 -10.51 -0.91 7.33
CA ILE A 122 -10.08 -1.64 6.13
C ILE A 122 -11.32 -2.16 5.38
N HIS A 123 -12.29 -2.73 6.12
CA HIS A 123 -13.54 -3.23 5.55
C HIS A 123 -14.35 -2.11 4.85
N ALA A 124 -14.34 -0.89 5.38
CA ALA A 124 -14.99 0.25 4.76
C ALA A 124 -14.43 0.58 3.37
N ALA A 125 -13.10 0.52 3.21
CA ALA A 125 -12.47 0.68 1.90
C ALA A 125 -12.78 -0.51 0.96
N VAL A 126 -12.78 -1.74 1.50
CA VAL A 126 -13.14 -2.96 0.74
C VAL A 126 -14.57 -2.82 0.21
N LYS A 127 -15.51 -2.46 1.06
CA LYS A 127 -16.91 -2.27 0.68
C LYS A 127 -17.08 -1.22 -0.43
N ALA A 128 -16.38 -0.08 -0.30
CA ALA A 128 -16.42 0.96 -1.33
C ALA A 128 -15.82 0.49 -2.67
N ALA A 129 -14.78 -0.32 -2.64
CA ALA A 129 -14.16 -0.88 -3.83
C ALA A 129 -15.05 -1.95 -4.48
N GLU A 130 -15.65 -2.86 -3.71
CA GLU A 130 -16.58 -3.89 -4.18
C GLU A 130 -17.81 -3.28 -4.86
N ASP A 131 -18.42 -2.25 -4.24
CA ASP A 131 -19.56 -1.53 -4.80
C ASP A 131 -19.21 -0.85 -6.14
N ALA A 132 -17.93 -0.56 -6.39
CA ALA A 132 -17.41 -0.04 -7.65
C ALA A 132 -16.87 -1.12 -8.62
N GLY A 133 -17.02 -2.40 -8.28
CA GLY A 133 -16.56 -3.51 -9.11
C GLY A 133 -15.06 -3.72 -9.12
N THR A 134 -14.35 -3.30 -8.06
CA THR A 134 -12.90 -3.45 -7.94
C THR A 134 -12.48 -3.97 -6.56
N TYR A 135 -11.22 -3.87 -6.18
CA TYR A 135 -10.66 -4.47 -4.98
C TYR A 135 -9.69 -3.54 -4.24
N VAL A 136 -9.36 -3.95 -3.02
CA VAL A 136 -8.33 -3.31 -2.19
C VAL A 136 -7.06 -4.14 -2.20
N MET A 137 -5.91 -3.44 -2.34
CA MET A 137 -4.57 -3.96 -2.10
C MET A 137 -3.92 -3.23 -0.93
N VAL A 138 -3.06 -3.91 -0.19
CA VAL A 138 -2.46 -3.35 1.02
C VAL A 138 -0.94 -3.48 1.04
N HIS A 139 -0.26 -2.44 1.57
CA HIS A 139 1.13 -2.54 2.02
C HIS A 139 1.15 -3.16 3.42
N VAL A 140 1.91 -4.22 3.61
CA VAL A 140 2.05 -4.89 4.90
C VAL A 140 3.21 -5.91 4.86
N TYR A 141 3.87 -6.15 5.99
CA TYR A 141 4.95 -7.13 6.09
C TYR A 141 4.63 -8.30 7.02
N VAL A 142 3.97 -8.05 8.15
CA VAL A 142 3.89 -8.99 9.29
C VAL A 142 2.57 -9.78 9.33
N PRO A 143 2.60 -11.03 9.86
CA PRO A 143 1.45 -11.94 9.86
C PRO A 143 0.18 -11.33 10.45
N ARG A 144 0.26 -10.71 11.62
CA ARG A 144 -0.90 -10.13 12.31
C ARG A 144 -1.65 -9.12 11.46
N ALA A 145 -0.91 -8.23 10.79
CA ALA A 145 -1.49 -7.19 9.95
C ALA A 145 -2.05 -7.77 8.64
N ILE A 146 -1.37 -8.77 8.06
CA ILE A 146 -1.84 -9.50 6.88
C ILE A 146 -3.16 -10.22 7.17
N GLN A 147 -3.23 -10.98 8.26
CA GLN A 147 -4.43 -11.71 8.65
C GLN A 147 -5.62 -10.77 8.86
N ARG A 148 -5.42 -9.63 9.55
CA ARG A 148 -6.46 -8.60 9.71
C ARG A 148 -6.95 -8.09 8.35
N ALA A 149 -6.03 -7.77 7.43
CA ALA A 149 -6.39 -7.29 6.10
C ALA A 149 -7.20 -8.34 5.29
N ILE A 150 -6.81 -9.61 5.38
CA ILE A 150 -7.53 -10.72 4.74
C ILE A 150 -8.95 -10.87 5.33
N HIS A 151 -9.09 -10.82 6.66
CA HIS A 151 -10.40 -10.90 7.32
C HIS A 151 -11.30 -9.73 6.93
N ALA A 152 -10.74 -8.54 6.75
CA ALA A 152 -11.47 -7.38 6.24
C ALA A 152 -11.86 -7.47 4.76
N GLY A 153 -11.41 -8.50 4.00
CA GLY A 153 -11.81 -8.74 2.61
C GLY A 153 -10.83 -8.25 1.53
N VAL A 154 -9.61 -7.88 1.90
CA VAL A 154 -8.56 -7.48 0.94
C VAL A 154 -8.22 -8.61 -0.02
N LYS A 155 -7.88 -8.28 -1.28
CA LYS A 155 -7.60 -9.26 -2.34
C LYS A 155 -6.13 -9.30 -2.79
N SER A 156 -5.30 -8.35 -2.37
CA SER A 156 -3.88 -8.32 -2.74
C SER A 156 -3.02 -7.82 -1.59
N ILE A 157 -2.00 -8.58 -1.27
CA ILE A 157 -0.96 -8.25 -0.31
C ILE A 157 0.28 -7.81 -1.09
N GLU A 158 0.72 -6.58 -0.86
CA GLU A 158 1.97 -6.06 -1.40
C GLU A 158 3.08 -6.23 -0.36
N HIS A 159 4.22 -6.71 -0.79
CA HIS A 159 5.41 -7.03 -0.01
C HIS A 159 5.31 -8.36 0.75
N GLY A 160 4.78 -8.40 1.96
CA GLY A 160 4.56 -9.65 2.71
C GLY A 160 5.84 -10.42 3.09
N HIS A 161 7.01 -9.78 3.16
CA HIS A 161 8.30 -10.45 3.32
C HIS A 161 8.53 -11.15 4.67
N LEU A 162 7.69 -10.88 5.67
CA LEU A 162 7.81 -11.45 7.01
C LEU A 162 6.65 -12.42 7.33
N ILE A 163 6.08 -13.02 6.30
CA ILE A 163 4.95 -13.98 6.42
C ILE A 163 5.42 -15.25 7.11
N ASP A 164 4.62 -15.74 8.06
CA ASP A 164 4.74 -17.06 8.65
C ASP A 164 3.92 -18.11 7.86
N GLU A 165 4.16 -19.37 8.15
CA GLU A 165 3.51 -20.48 7.45
C GLU A 165 1.98 -20.48 7.60
N PRO A 166 1.37 -20.25 8.78
CA PRO A 166 -0.09 -20.16 8.92
C PRO A 166 -0.71 -19.03 8.09
N THR A 167 -0.03 -17.90 8.00
CA THR A 167 -0.51 -16.77 7.18
C THR A 167 -0.41 -17.08 5.69
N MET A 168 0.65 -17.79 5.24
CA MET A 168 0.75 -18.23 3.85
C MET A 168 -0.35 -19.24 3.49
N GLN A 169 -0.68 -20.17 4.40
CA GLN A 169 -1.82 -21.07 4.22
C GLN A 169 -3.14 -20.29 4.05
N LEU A 170 -3.38 -19.30 4.89
CA LEU A 170 -4.57 -18.46 4.80
C LEU A 170 -4.63 -17.70 3.47
N ILE A 171 -3.50 -17.18 2.98
CA ILE A 171 -3.38 -16.53 1.66
C ILE A 171 -3.81 -17.49 0.55
N ALA A 172 -3.30 -18.73 0.56
CA ALA A 172 -3.63 -19.74 -0.42
C ALA A 172 -5.11 -20.17 -0.34
N GLU A 173 -5.61 -20.45 0.87
CA GLU A 173 -7.01 -20.85 1.11
C GLU A 173 -8.03 -19.78 0.66
N LYS A 174 -7.69 -18.51 0.81
CA LYS A 174 -8.54 -17.37 0.46
C LYS A 174 -8.29 -16.83 -0.95
N GLU A 175 -7.39 -17.46 -1.71
CA GLU A 175 -7.01 -17.05 -3.07
C GLU A 175 -6.58 -15.58 -3.14
N ILE A 176 -5.78 -15.13 -2.16
CA ILE A 176 -5.27 -13.76 -2.07
C ILE A 176 -4.00 -13.63 -2.91
N TRP A 177 -3.91 -12.61 -3.73
CA TRP A 177 -2.70 -12.29 -4.47
C TRP A 177 -1.58 -11.82 -3.54
N LEU A 178 -0.38 -12.37 -3.72
CA LEU A 178 0.84 -11.92 -3.05
C LEU A 178 1.79 -11.33 -4.10
N SER A 179 2.09 -10.04 -3.96
CA SER A 179 2.97 -9.28 -4.87
C SER A 179 4.25 -8.90 -4.14
N MET A 180 5.31 -9.66 -4.36
CA MET A 180 6.61 -9.49 -3.70
C MET A 180 7.66 -8.88 -4.61
N GLN A 181 8.65 -8.23 -3.99
CA GLN A 181 9.89 -7.80 -4.63
C GLN A 181 11.06 -8.66 -4.11
N PRO A 182 12.01 -9.06 -4.98
CA PRO A 182 13.21 -9.80 -4.55
C PRO A 182 14.25 -8.85 -3.96
N PHE A 183 14.00 -8.30 -2.78
CA PHE A 183 14.92 -7.35 -2.14
C PHE A 183 16.25 -7.98 -1.76
N THR A 184 17.34 -7.25 -2.03
CA THR A 184 18.69 -7.58 -1.58
C THR A 184 19.28 -6.42 -0.77
N LEU A 185 20.31 -6.67 0.04
CA LEU A 185 20.95 -5.64 0.88
C LEU A 185 21.54 -4.47 0.08
N GLY A 186 21.83 -4.67 -1.20
CA GLY A 186 22.40 -3.65 -2.08
C GLY A 186 21.38 -2.78 -2.81
N ASP A 187 20.09 -3.12 -2.74
CA ASP A 187 19.07 -2.49 -3.61
C ASP A 187 18.70 -1.07 -3.19
N ASN A 188 18.77 -0.77 -1.90
CA ASN A 188 18.36 0.51 -1.36
C ASN A 188 19.36 1.04 -0.31
N GLN A 189 19.70 2.32 -0.41
CA GLN A 189 20.48 3.02 0.59
C GLN A 189 19.52 3.90 1.41
N PHE A 190 19.18 3.42 2.61
CA PHE A 190 18.35 4.19 3.53
C PHE A 190 19.20 5.11 4.40
N PRO A 191 18.75 6.36 4.63
CA PRO A 191 19.57 7.39 5.29
C PRO A 191 19.77 7.14 6.79
N THR A 192 18.84 6.47 7.47
CA THR A 192 18.92 6.24 8.91
C THR A 192 19.27 4.80 9.25
N LYS A 193 19.92 4.61 10.40
CA LYS A 193 20.26 3.27 10.91
C LYS A 193 19.02 2.42 11.15
N GLU A 194 17.96 3.02 11.67
CA GLU A 194 16.67 2.33 11.90
C GLU A 194 16.07 1.79 10.60
N GLN A 195 16.04 2.60 9.55
CA GLN A 195 15.56 2.16 8.24
C GLN A 195 16.44 1.05 7.64
N GLN A 196 17.77 1.12 7.84
CA GLN A 196 18.68 0.05 7.41
C GLN A 196 18.43 -1.26 8.15
N GLU A 197 18.17 -1.20 9.46
CA GLU A 197 17.80 -2.37 10.28
C GLU A 197 16.46 -2.97 9.83
N LYS A 198 15.44 -2.14 9.61
CA LYS A 198 14.14 -2.57 9.04
C LYS A 198 14.33 -3.23 7.67
N HIS A 199 15.14 -2.65 6.80
CA HIS A 199 15.44 -3.23 5.48
C HIS A 199 16.12 -4.59 5.58
N ALA A 200 17.10 -4.72 6.47
CA ALA A 200 17.81 -6.00 6.69
C ALA A 200 16.86 -7.11 7.13
N LEU A 201 15.88 -6.83 8.00
CA LEU A 201 14.85 -7.80 8.40
C LEU A 201 14.00 -8.23 7.23
N VAL A 202 13.54 -7.28 6.39
CA VAL A 202 12.74 -7.57 5.20
C VAL A 202 13.52 -8.43 4.19
N VAL A 203 14.80 -8.11 3.98
CA VAL A 203 15.68 -8.93 3.11
C VAL A 203 15.82 -10.36 3.63
N GLN A 204 16.03 -10.54 4.95
CA GLN A 204 16.11 -11.88 5.56
C GLN A 204 14.83 -12.70 5.35
N GLY A 205 13.66 -12.07 5.39
CA GLY A 205 12.38 -12.72 5.18
C GLY A 205 12.07 -13.09 3.72
N THR A 206 12.79 -12.49 2.76
CA THR A 206 12.51 -12.67 1.32
C THR A 206 12.54 -14.12 0.89
N ASP A 207 13.63 -14.83 1.12
CA ASP A 207 13.79 -16.23 0.68
C ASP A 207 12.79 -17.16 1.34
N GLN A 208 12.57 -17.00 2.65
CA GLN A 208 11.59 -17.80 3.38
C GLN A 208 10.18 -17.63 2.80
N THR A 209 9.77 -16.40 2.52
CA THR A 209 8.44 -16.13 1.96
C THR A 209 8.29 -16.72 0.55
N TYR A 210 9.32 -16.63 -0.31
CA TYR A 210 9.30 -17.30 -1.61
C TYR A 210 9.21 -18.83 -1.50
N GLN A 211 9.91 -19.45 -0.54
CA GLN A 211 9.81 -20.89 -0.29
C GLN A 211 8.42 -21.31 0.18
N LEU A 212 7.82 -20.53 1.09
CA LEU A 212 6.45 -20.75 1.55
C LEU A 212 5.44 -20.57 0.40
N ALA A 213 5.57 -19.51 -0.39
CA ALA A 213 4.71 -19.28 -1.54
C ALA A 213 4.79 -20.47 -2.53
N LYS A 214 5.99 -20.97 -2.83
CA LYS A 214 6.19 -22.16 -3.67
C LYS A 214 5.57 -23.43 -3.09
N LYS A 215 5.56 -23.57 -1.76
CA LYS A 215 4.99 -24.75 -1.08
C LYS A 215 3.47 -24.80 -1.16
N TYR A 216 2.80 -23.66 -1.14
CA TYR A 216 1.34 -23.53 -1.05
C TYR A 216 0.68 -23.04 -2.36
N ASN A 217 1.43 -22.95 -3.45
CA ASN A 217 0.93 -22.57 -4.77
C ASN A 217 0.49 -23.78 -5.59
#